data_292c75eccad1694f1ab9e695126e858e
#
_entry.id   292c75eccad1694f1ab9e695126e858e
#
_cell.length_a   1.000
_cell.length_b   1.000
_cell.length_c   1.000
_cell.angle_alpha   90.00
_cell.angle_beta   90.00
_cell.angle_gamma   90.00
#
_symmetry.space_group_name_H-M   'P 1'
#
loop_
_entity.id
_entity.type
_entity.pdbx_description
1 polymer ?
#
loop_
_entity_poly.entity_id
_entity_poly.type
_entity_poly.pdbx_seq_one_letter_code
_entity_poly.pdbx_strand_id
1 'polypeptide(L)'
;MKRLAPAAALLFAAALATAQTLDDLKNDGKNPDNILTYGMGYAQQRYSPLSQIDRKSVRHLVPVWNLSLDNNWGEQAQPIVYNGVMYVTNAKATVAIDVATGKQIWKQTLDWPPDTPRVVCCGVSNKGAAIYNGKVFRTTLDAHVVAYDAKTGKEIWKSKAAEWKDGFSLTVAPLVANGVLITGISGAEYGVRGFIDGWDPETGKQLWRHYTVPARGEKGNETWPQNNNAWETGGGSAWITGSYDPALDLMYWGIGNPAPWASQNRPGDNLYTSSVLAMRP
;
A
#
# COMPACT_ATOMS: atom_id res chain seq x y z
N MET A 1 27.88 50.91 -38.69
CA MET A 1 28.04 49.43 -38.64
C MET A 1 27.56 48.95 -37.29
N LYS A 2 26.33 48.44 -37.22
CA LYS A 2 25.74 47.87 -35.98
C LYS A 2 26.03 46.37 -35.98
N ARG A 3 26.77 45.91 -34.99
CA ARG A 3 27.03 44.48 -34.75
C ARG A 3 25.80 43.85 -34.09
N LEU A 4 25.16 42.91 -34.74
CA LEU A 4 24.16 42.03 -34.21
C LEU A 4 24.86 40.92 -33.40
N ALA A 5 24.56 40.83 -32.13
CA ALA A 5 24.98 39.69 -31.29
C ALA A 5 24.07 38.48 -31.55
N PRO A 6 24.61 37.26 -31.63
CA PRO A 6 23.78 36.10 -31.80
C PRO A 6 23.04 35.77 -30.52
N ALA A 7 21.72 35.61 -30.57
CA ALA A 7 20.91 35.06 -29.50
C ALA A 7 21.17 33.55 -29.39
N ALA A 8 21.78 33.13 -28.31
CA ALA A 8 21.93 31.72 -27.99
C ALA A 8 20.57 31.18 -27.51
N ALA A 9 19.94 30.37 -28.34
CA ALA A 9 18.76 29.60 -27.95
C ALA A 9 19.18 28.50 -26.97
N LEU A 10 18.84 28.66 -25.70
CA LEU A 10 18.92 27.59 -24.69
C LEU A 10 17.82 26.55 -24.99
N LEU A 11 18.21 25.46 -25.62
CA LEU A 11 17.40 24.26 -25.74
C LEU A 11 17.32 23.63 -24.34
N PHE A 12 16.22 23.85 -23.62
CA PHE A 12 15.84 23.03 -22.47
C PHE A 12 15.46 21.65 -23.02
N ALA A 13 16.37 20.70 -22.93
CA ALA A 13 16.03 19.30 -23.06
C ALA A 13 15.15 18.95 -21.84
N ALA A 14 13.84 18.85 -22.03
CA ALA A 14 12.98 18.24 -21.06
C ALA A 14 13.43 16.78 -20.91
N ALA A 15 14.11 16.46 -19.83
CA ALA A 15 14.37 15.08 -19.45
C ALA A 15 12.99 14.41 -19.33
N LEU A 16 12.71 13.45 -20.21
CA LEU A 16 11.56 12.55 -20.04
C LEU A 16 11.76 11.88 -18.70
N ALA A 17 10.95 12.24 -17.71
CA ALA A 17 10.95 11.56 -16.42
C ALA A 17 10.61 10.09 -16.71
N THR A 18 11.62 9.22 -16.60
CA THR A 18 11.44 7.77 -16.72
C THR A 18 10.52 7.31 -15.60
N ALA A 19 9.58 6.43 -15.92
CA ALA A 19 8.72 5.81 -14.93
C ALA A 19 9.55 4.93 -13.97
N GLN A 20 9.06 4.71 -12.76
CA GLN A 20 9.72 3.88 -11.74
C GLN A 20 9.86 2.45 -12.23
N THR A 21 11.07 1.92 -12.19
CA THR A 21 11.41 0.56 -12.58
C THR A 21 11.47 -0.37 -11.36
N LEU A 22 11.55 -1.68 -11.60
CA LEU A 22 11.81 -2.65 -10.52
C LEU A 22 13.18 -2.42 -9.86
N ASP A 23 14.17 -1.96 -10.62
CA ASP A 23 15.50 -1.66 -10.08
C ASP A 23 15.49 -0.43 -9.18
N ASP A 24 14.66 0.58 -9.50
CA ASP A 24 14.44 1.72 -8.60
C ASP A 24 13.83 1.26 -7.27
N LEU A 25 12.82 0.40 -7.31
CA LEU A 25 12.19 -0.15 -6.11
C LEU A 25 13.16 -1.00 -5.28
N LYS A 26 13.99 -1.85 -5.93
CA LYS A 26 15.02 -2.66 -5.25
C LYS A 26 16.09 -1.80 -4.56
N ASN A 27 16.38 -0.64 -5.12
CA ASN A 27 17.42 0.26 -4.62
C ASN A 27 16.85 1.45 -3.81
N ASP A 28 15.56 1.47 -3.51
CA ASP A 28 14.90 2.56 -2.80
C ASP A 28 15.60 2.95 -1.49
N GLY A 29 15.97 1.97 -0.67
CA GLY A 29 16.70 2.21 0.59
C GLY A 29 18.13 2.78 0.41
N LYS A 30 18.65 2.87 -0.83
CA LYS A 30 19.95 3.43 -1.17
C LYS A 30 19.86 4.83 -1.78
N ASN A 31 18.67 5.25 -2.21
CA ASN A 31 18.43 6.55 -2.83
C ASN A 31 17.71 7.47 -1.85
N PRO A 32 18.41 8.43 -1.21
CA PRO A 32 17.80 9.31 -0.21
C PRO A 32 16.90 10.39 -0.80
N ASP A 33 16.90 10.59 -2.12
CA ASP A 33 16.10 11.62 -2.79
C ASP A 33 14.65 11.18 -3.07
N ASN A 34 14.38 9.87 -2.96
CA ASN A 34 13.08 9.28 -3.19
C ASN A 34 12.66 8.38 -2.02
N ILE A 35 11.37 8.09 -1.92
CA ILE A 35 10.77 7.08 -1.03
C ILE A 35 9.74 6.35 -1.86
N LEU A 36 10.10 5.20 -2.43
CA LEU A 36 9.30 4.50 -3.43
C LEU A 36 8.50 3.34 -2.84
N THR A 37 8.93 2.83 -1.69
CA THR A 37 8.32 1.66 -1.06
C THR A 37 7.82 1.98 0.35
N TYR A 38 6.79 1.27 0.77
CA TYR A 38 6.35 1.30 2.16
C TYR A 38 7.48 0.79 3.07
N GLY A 39 7.85 1.60 4.08
CA GLY A 39 8.94 1.25 5.01
C GLY A 39 10.34 1.68 4.56
N MET A 40 10.49 2.46 3.47
CA MET A 40 11.77 3.00 2.96
C MET A 40 12.75 1.87 2.58
N GLY A 41 12.37 1.09 1.59
CA GLY A 41 13.07 -0.11 1.13
C GLY A 41 12.28 -1.38 1.42
N TYR A 42 12.49 -2.40 0.63
CA TYR A 42 11.77 -3.69 0.73
C TYR A 42 11.93 -4.39 2.08
N ALA A 43 13.02 -4.14 2.80
CA ALA A 43 13.24 -4.66 4.15
C ALA A 43 12.49 -3.87 5.25
N GLN A 44 11.81 -2.78 4.90
CA GLN A 44 11.00 -1.92 5.80
C GLN A 44 11.73 -1.44 7.06
N GLN A 45 13.00 -1.14 6.94
CA GLN A 45 13.82 -0.68 8.08
C GLN A 45 13.48 0.73 8.54
N ARG A 46 12.75 1.53 7.72
CA ARG A 46 12.36 2.93 8.01
C ARG A 46 13.56 3.81 8.35
N TYR A 47 14.69 3.51 7.75
CA TYR A 47 15.94 4.20 7.96
C TYR A 47 16.22 5.15 6.80
N SER A 48 16.51 6.42 7.12
CA SER A 48 16.99 7.40 6.15
C SER A 48 18.47 7.63 6.34
N PRO A 49 19.31 7.59 5.29
CA PRO A 49 20.73 7.92 5.35
C PRO A 49 20.98 9.44 5.38
N LEU A 50 19.95 10.28 5.31
CA LEU A 50 20.07 11.73 5.38
C LEU A 50 20.64 12.15 6.73
N SER A 51 21.61 13.08 6.71
CA SER A 51 22.34 13.53 7.89
C SER A 51 22.20 15.03 8.20
N GLN A 52 21.37 15.76 7.43
CA GLN A 52 21.15 17.19 7.64
C GLN A 52 20.44 17.49 8.98
N ILE A 53 19.63 16.53 9.45
CA ILE A 53 18.97 16.62 10.76
C ILE A 53 19.71 15.72 11.74
N ASP A 54 20.28 16.32 12.78
CA ASP A 54 21.01 15.65 13.85
C ASP A 54 20.60 16.20 15.23
N ARG A 55 21.24 15.73 16.31
CA ARG A 55 20.96 16.18 17.68
C ARG A 55 21.21 17.66 17.90
N LYS A 56 22.07 18.31 17.08
CA LYS A 56 22.38 19.74 17.19
C LYS A 56 21.42 20.58 16.34
N SER A 57 21.12 20.14 15.13
CA SER A 57 20.30 20.88 14.16
C SER A 57 18.80 20.76 14.40
N VAL A 58 18.32 19.63 14.97
CA VAL A 58 16.88 19.37 15.18
C VAL A 58 16.15 20.49 15.93
N ARG A 59 16.80 21.17 16.88
CA ARG A 59 16.21 22.28 17.63
C ARG A 59 15.98 23.54 16.80
N HIS A 60 16.52 23.62 15.60
CA HIS A 60 16.38 24.73 14.66
C HIS A 60 15.42 24.44 13.51
N LEU A 61 14.74 23.28 13.53
CA LEU A 61 13.73 22.96 12.52
C LEU A 61 12.56 23.94 12.62
N VAL A 62 12.16 24.44 11.46
CA VAL A 62 10.97 25.26 11.30
C VAL A 62 10.09 24.68 10.21
N PRO A 63 8.74 24.74 10.32
CA PRO A 63 7.87 24.34 9.23
C PRO A 63 8.03 25.29 8.05
N VAL A 64 8.18 24.75 6.84
CA VAL A 64 8.29 25.56 5.60
C VAL A 64 6.96 25.68 4.89
N TRP A 65 6.05 24.71 5.06
CA TRP A 65 4.68 24.73 4.57
C TRP A 65 3.80 23.76 5.37
N ASN A 66 2.52 23.89 5.21
CA ASN A 66 1.50 22.92 5.68
C ASN A 66 0.40 22.79 4.64
N LEU A 67 -0.28 21.65 4.63
CA LEU A 67 -1.44 21.39 3.78
C LEU A 67 -2.46 20.57 4.55
N SER A 68 -3.72 21.04 4.57
CA SER A 68 -4.83 20.25 5.08
C SER A 68 -5.15 19.11 4.09
N LEU A 69 -5.32 17.90 4.61
CA LEU A 69 -5.82 16.78 3.83
C LEU A 69 -7.35 16.64 3.86
N ASP A 70 -8.05 17.60 4.52
CA ASP A 70 -9.50 17.67 4.67
C ASP A 70 -10.09 16.35 5.22
N ASN A 71 -9.45 15.83 6.25
CA ASN A 71 -9.80 14.54 6.85
C ASN A 71 -9.95 14.68 8.37
N ASN A 72 -11.06 14.15 8.92
CA ASN A 72 -11.36 14.14 10.35
C ASN A 72 -11.12 12.78 11.01
N TRP A 73 -10.60 11.79 10.26
CA TRP A 73 -10.25 10.47 10.76
C TRP A 73 -8.73 10.34 10.93
N GLY A 74 -8.29 9.17 11.40
CA GLY A 74 -6.86 8.92 11.59
C GLY A 74 -6.06 8.94 10.29
N GLU A 75 -4.89 9.56 10.34
CA GLU A 75 -3.89 9.55 9.27
C GLU A 75 -2.80 8.53 9.62
N GLN A 76 -2.76 7.42 8.88
CA GLN A 76 -1.82 6.31 9.13
C GLN A 76 -0.87 6.06 7.95
N ALA A 77 -1.04 6.83 6.86
CA ALA A 77 -0.32 6.59 5.63
C ALA A 77 1.15 7.03 5.74
N GLN A 78 2.05 6.19 5.25
CA GLN A 78 3.39 6.62 4.92
C GLN A 78 3.38 7.30 3.55
N PRO A 79 3.92 8.53 3.39
CA PRO A 79 4.08 9.17 2.10
C PRO A 79 5.02 8.40 1.18
N ILE A 80 4.73 8.41 -0.12
CA ILE A 80 5.66 8.05 -1.20
C ILE A 80 6.20 9.35 -1.79
N VAL A 81 7.48 9.42 -2.07
CA VAL A 81 8.13 10.59 -2.71
C VAL A 81 8.88 10.12 -3.94
N TYR A 82 8.60 10.76 -5.08
CA TYR A 82 9.30 10.52 -6.33
C TYR A 82 9.49 11.79 -7.12
N ASN A 83 10.75 12.10 -7.45
CA ASN A 83 11.13 13.28 -8.25
C ASN A 83 10.47 14.58 -7.76
N GLY A 84 10.51 14.83 -6.45
CA GLY A 84 9.97 16.04 -5.82
C GLY A 84 8.44 16.08 -5.69
N VAL A 85 7.74 15.01 -6.04
CA VAL A 85 6.30 14.87 -5.81
C VAL A 85 6.05 13.90 -4.66
N MET A 86 5.30 14.32 -3.66
CA MET A 86 4.85 13.50 -2.55
C MET A 86 3.43 13.02 -2.81
N TYR A 87 3.19 11.72 -2.65
CA TYR A 87 1.86 11.11 -2.75
C TYR A 87 1.43 10.67 -1.35
N VAL A 88 0.32 11.22 -0.89
CA VAL A 88 -0.27 10.91 0.42
C VAL A 88 -1.67 10.35 0.22
N THR A 89 -1.99 9.30 0.97
CA THR A 89 -3.34 8.74 1.00
C THR A 89 -3.95 8.89 2.38
N ASN A 90 -5.25 9.07 2.42
CA ASN A 90 -6.06 8.81 3.60
C ASN A 90 -7.26 7.94 3.19
N ALA A 91 -8.20 7.69 4.09
CA ALA A 91 -9.34 6.84 3.77
C ALA A 91 -10.18 7.37 2.59
N LYS A 92 -10.24 8.70 2.42
CA LYS A 92 -11.09 9.39 1.43
C LYS A 92 -10.35 9.89 0.20
N ALA A 93 -9.05 10.13 0.28
CA ALA A 93 -8.35 10.81 -0.80
C ALA A 93 -6.95 10.24 -1.08
N THR A 94 -6.49 10.51 -2.30
CA THR A 94 -5.08 10.47 -2.72
C THR A 94 -4.71 11.85 -3.18
N VAL A 95 -3.61 12.38 -2.67
CA VAL A 95 -3.15 13.74 -2.95
C VAL A 95 -1.71 13.70 -3.44
N ALA A 96 -1.42 14.35 -4.56
CA ALA A 96 -0.06 14.63 -5.01
C ALA A 96 0.32 16.07 -4.65
N ILE A 97 1.48 16.25 -4.07
CA ILE A 97 1.96 17.50 -3.47
C ILE A 97 3.37 17.78 -4.00
N ASP A 98 3.62 18.98 -4.43
CA ASP A 98 4.96 19.47 -4.71
C ASP A 98 5.73 19.61 -3.38
N VAL A 99 6.78 18.85 -3.19
CA VAL A 99 7.55 18.79 -1.91
C VAL A 99 8.19 20.13 -1.57
N ALA A 100 8.64 20.89 -2.58
CA ALA A 100 9.34 22.14 -2.34
C ALA A 100 8.39 23.26 -1.87
N THR A 101 7.16 23.26 -2.34
CA THR A 101 6.20 24.36 -2.11
C THR A 101 5.00 24.01 -1.26
N GLY A 102 4.73 22.71 -1.04
CA GLY A 102 3.52 22.23 -0.37
C GLY A 102 2.24 22.41 -1.21
N LYS A 103 2.36 22.80 -2.48
CA LYS A 103 1.20 22.99 -3.35
C LYS A 103 0.62 21.64 -3.81
N GLN A 104 -0.69 21.51 -3.71
CA GLN A 104 -1.40 20.37 -4.29
C GLN A 104 -1.28 20.40 -5.81
N ILE A 105 -0.77 19.31 -6.40
CA ILE A 105 -0.70 19.10 -7.85
C ILE A 105 -2.04 18.53 -8.33
N TRP A 106 -2.49 17.45 -7.71
CA TRP A 106 -3.82 16.87 -7.93
C TRP A 106 -4.36 16.20 -6.66
N LYS A 107 -5.67 16.00 -6.61
CA LYS A 107 -6.37 15.28 -5.55
C LYS A 107 -7.47 14.41 -6.17
N GLN A 108 -7.50 13.13 -5.82
CA GLN A 108 -8.59 12.23 -6.13
C GLN A 108 -9.33 11.86 -4.86
N THR A 109 -10.64 12.06 -4.86
CA THR A 109 -11.51 11.71 -3.75
C THR A 109 -12.24 10.41 -4.07
N LEU A 110 -12.30 9.52 -3.09
CA LEU A 110 -13.05 8.27 -3.18
C LEU A 110 -14.49 8.50 -2.70
N ASP A 111 -15.39 7.95 -3.47
CA ASP A 111 -16.81 7.90 -3.12
C ASP A 111 -17.19 6.44 -2.80
N TRP A 112 -16.90 6.01 -1.57
CA TRP A 112 -17.34 4.71 -1.08
C TRP A 112 -18.68 4.82 -0.31
N PRO A 113 -19.49 3.73 -0.26
CA PRO A 113 -20.81 3.74 0.34
C PRO A 113 -20.80 4.30 1.79
N PRO A 114 -21.77 5.14 2.17
CA PRO A 114 -21.81 5.77 3.50
C PRO A 114 -21.79 4.77 4.68
N ASP A 115 -22.30 3.57 4.46
CA ASP A 115 -22.34 2.51 5.47
C ASP A 115 -21.02 1.72 5.60
N THR A 116 -20.06 1.91 4.69
CA THR A 116 -18.75 1.24 4.72
C THR A 116 -18.06 1.32 6.09
N PRO A 117 -18.04 2.45 6.83
CA PRO A 117 -17.40 2.51 8.14
C PRO A 117 -17.99 1.56 9.19
N ARG A 118 -19.20 1.06 9.02
CA ARG A 118 -19.85 0.12 9.95
C ARG A 118 -19.23 -1.28 9.92
N VAL A 119 -18.57 -1.62 8.80
CA VAL A 119 -17.92 -2.92 8.57
C VAL A 119 -16.41 -2.80 8.47
N VAL A 120 -15.84 -1.69 8.92
CA VAL A 120 -14.38 -1.48 8.95
C VAL A 120 -13.91 -1.46 10.40
N CYS A 121 -13.05 -2.41 10.76
CA CYS A 121 -12.46 -2.44 12.09
C CYS A 121 -11.50 -1.28 12.32
N CYS A 122 -11.48 -0.84 13.58
CA CYS A 122 -10.38 -0.07 14.17
C CYS A 122 -10.21 1.34 13.59
N GLY A 123 -11.25 1.86 12.96
CA GLY A 123 -11.31 3.22 12.43
C GLY A 123 -11.13 3.30 10.91
N VAL A 124 -11.58 4.42 10.41
CA VAL A 124 -11.53 4.78 8.98
C VAL A 124 -10.12 5.24 8.64
N SER A 125 -9.32 4.41 8.00
CA SER A 125 -7.91 4.68 7.72
C SER A 125 -7.42 4.07 6.40
N ASN A 126 -6.27 4.53 5.94
CA ASN A 126 -5.49 3.92 4.87
C ASN A 126 -4.01 4.04 5.23
N LYS A 127 -3.20 3.03 4.94
CA LYS A 127 -1.80 2.94 5.41
C LYS A 127 -0.78 3.43 4.39
N GLY A 128 -1.22 3.79 3.19
CA GLY A 128 -0.32 4.34 2.18
C GLY A 128 -0.61 3.85 0.77
N ALA A 129 0.27 4.21 -0.13
CA ALA A 129 0.25 3.87 -1.53
C ALA A 129 1.49 3.08 -1.94
N ALA A 130 1.48 2.52 -3.15
CA ALA A 130 2.66 2.07 -3.87
C ALA A 130 2.80 2.87 -5.16
N ILE A 131 4.01 2.94 -5.71
CA ILE A 131 4.30 3.58 -6.99
C ILE A 131 5.10 2.63 -7.87
N TYR A 132 4.70 2.48 -9.13
CA TYR A 132 5.40 1.68 -10.11
C TYR A 132 4.94 2.02 -11.53
N ASN A 133 5.87 2.07 -12.46
CA ASN A 133 5.64 2.31 -13.89
C ASN A 133 4.68 3.48 -14.17
N GLY A 134 4.93 4.63 -13.51
CA GLY A 134 4.14 5.85 -13.69
C GLY A 134 2.74 5.82 -13.08
N LYS A 135 2.44 4.84 -12.24
CA LYS A 135 1.15 4.68 -11.56
C LYS A 135 1.27 4.72 -10.05
N VAL A 136 0.29 5.31 -9.41
CA VAL A 136 0.10 5.27 -7.94
C VAL A 136 -1.06 4.32 -7.65
N PHE A 137 -0.78 3.31 -6.83
CA PHE A 137 -1.75 2.29 -6.43
C PHE A 137 -2.17 2.50 -4.99
N ARG A 138 -3.44 2.32 -4.72
CA ARG A 138 -3.97 2.30 -3.36
C ARG A 138 -5.08 1.29 -3.18
N THR A 139 -5.38 0.98 -1.94
CA THR A 139 -6.53 0.20 -1.52
C THR A 139 -7.64 1.09 -0.97
N THR A 140 -8.88 0.58 -0.94
CA THR A 140 -10.04 1.32 -0.47
C THR A 140 -10.84 0.53 0.56
N LEU A 141 -11.60 1.25 1.42
CA LEU A 141 -12.38 0.62 2.48
C LEU A 141 -13.54 -0.23 1.96
N ASP A 142 -14.04 0.08 0.77
CA ASP A 142 -15.05 -0.73 0.05
C ASP A 142 -14.43 -1.88 -0.77
N ALA A 143 -13.25 -2.34 -0.34
CA ALA A 143 -12.55 -3.52 -0.85
C ALA A 143 -12.19 -3.46 -2.35
N HIS A 144 -11.70 -2.29 -2.83
CA HIS A 144 -11.13 -2.17 -4.17
C HIS A 144 -9.63 -1.85 -4.13
N VAL A 145 -8.97 -2.18 -5.23
CA VAL A 145 -7.62 -1.72 -5.58
C VAL A 145 -7.76 -0.73 -6.72
N VAL A 146 -7.08 0.41 -6.64
CA VAL A 146 -7.20 1.50 -7.62
C VAL A 146 -5.81 1.91 -8.08
N ALA A 147 -5.68 2.17 -9.38
CA ALA A 147 -4.50 2.77 -9.98
C ALA A 147 -4.82 4.15 -10.56
N TYR A 148 -3.97 5.11 -10.24
CA TYR A 148 -3.99 6.45 -10.80
C TYR A 148 -2.72 6.71 -11.61
N ASP A 149 -2.84 7.46 -12.70
CA ASP A 149 -1.69 8.06 -13.37
C ASP A 149 -0.97 9.00 -12.38
N ALA A 150 0.30 8.73 -12.12
CA ALA A 150 1.06 9.46 -11.11
C ALA A 150 1.18 10.96 -11.40
N LYS A 151 1.20 11.34 -12.68
CA LYS A 151 1.38 12.74 -13.10
C LYS A 151 0.10 13.54 -13.05
N THR A 152 -1.03 12.93 -13.42
CA THR A 152 -2.32 13.63 -13.61
C THR A 152 -3.36 13.30 -12.55
N GLY A 153 -3.19 12.21 -11.81
CA GLY A 153 -4.18 11.67 -10.88
C GLY A 153 -5.37 10.97 -11.56
N LYS A 154 -5.40 10.89 -12.90
CA LYS A 154 -6.50 10.23 -13.60
C LYS A 154 -6.56 8.76 -13.22
N GLU A 155 -7.76 8.25 -12.89
CA GLU A 155 -7.98 6.83 -12.67
C GLU A 155 -7.70 6.04 -13.95
N ILE A 156 -6.85 5.02 -13.85
CA ILE A 156 -6.49 4.12 -14.95
C ILE A 156 -7.36 2.89 -14.89
N TRP A 157 -7.45 2.27 -13.69
CA TRP A 157 -8.32 1.13 -13.43
C TRP A 157 -8.73 1.08 -11.95
N LYS A 158 -9.86 0.42 -11.69
CA LYS A 158 -10.36 0.11 -10.35
C LYS A 158 -10.88 -1.33 -10.35
N SER A 159 -10.35 -2.18 -9.48
CA SER A 159 -10.68 -3.60 -9.40
C SER A 159 -11.23 -3.96 -8.03
N LYS A 160 -12.32 -4.72 -8.01
CA LYS A 160 -12.95 -5.19 -6.79
C LYS A 160 -12.24 -6.44 -6.28
N ALA A 161 -11.78 -6.42 -5.04
CA ALA A 161 -11.16 -7.58 -4.39
C ALA A 161 -12.19 -8.46 -3.68
N ALA A 162 -13.18 -7.87 -3.01
CA ALA A 162 -14.20 -8.59 -2.28
C ALA A 162 -15.49 -7.77 -2.14
N GLU A 163 -16.53 -8.39 -1.59
CA GLU A 163 -17.78 -7.68 -1.25
C GLU A 163 -17.64 -7.05 0.14
N TRP A 164 -17.60 -5.72 0.21
CA TRP A 164 -17.41 -5.00 1.48
C TRP A 164 -18.57 -5.25 2.47
N LYS A 165 -19.79 -5.50 1.98
CA LYS A 165 -20.95 -5.79 2.83
C LYS A 165 -20.80 -7.06 3.66
N ASP A 166 -19.96 -7.98 3.18
CA ASP A 166 -19.63 -9.23 3.88
C ASP A 166 -18.56 -9.04 4.97
N GLY A 167 -18.13 -7.80 5.23
CA GLY A 167 -17.13 -7.47 6.25
C GLY A 167 -15.69 -7.32 5.72
N PHE A 168 -15.49 -7.38 4.40
CA PHE A 168 -14.18 -7.18 3.80
C PHE A 168 -13.84 -5.70 3.63
N SER A 169 -12.61 -5.33 3.95
CA SER A 169 -12.07 -4.00 3.66
C SER A 169 -10.60 -4.10 3.31
N LEU A 170 -10.06 -3.07 2.65
CA LEU A 170 -8.62 -2.97 2.43
C LEU A 170 -8.11 -1.65 3.01
N THR A 171 -7.17 -1.77 3.94
CA THR A 171 -6.49 -0.62 4.57
C THR A 171 -4.99 -0.62 4.30
N VAL A 172 -4.46 -1.70 3.74
CA VAL A 172 -3.04 -1.94 3.51
C VAL A 172 -2.46 -1.01 2.44
N ALA A 173 -1.22 -0.56 2.60
CA ALA A 173 -0.44 -0.04 1.48
C ALA A 173 -0.05 -1.21 0.56
N PRO A 174 -0.31 -1.15 -0.75
CA PRO A 174 0.12 -2.22 -1.65
C PRO A 174 1.64 -2.40 -1.68
N LEU A 175 2.09 -3.61 -1.98
CA LEU A 175 3.49 -3.93 -2.24
C LEU A 175 3.66 -4.26 -3.73
N VAL A 176 4.65 -3.68 -4.38
CA VAL A 176 5.08 -4.15 -5.71
C VAL A 176 6.31 -5.03 -5.54
N ALA A 177 6.20 -6.30 -5.89
CA ALA A 177 7.30 -7.28 -5.82
C ALA A 177 7.37 -8.04 -7.14
N ASN A 178 8.55 -8.08 -7.73
CA ASN A 178 8.82 -8.74 -9.02
C ASN A 178 7.80 -8.45 -10.13
N GLY A 179 7.29 -7.20 -10.19
CA GLY A 179 6.31 -6.77 -11.20
C GLY A 179 4.86 -7.13 -10.89
N VAL A 180 4.57 -7.74 -9.75
CA VAL A 180 3.22 -8.03 -9.26
C VAL A 180 2.83 -7.01 -8.19
N LEU A 181 1.64 -6.44 -8.28
CA LEU A 181 1.05 -5.60 -7.24
C LEU A 181 0.34 -6.51 -6.22
N ILE A 182 0.70 -6.43 -4.95
CA ILE A 182 0.22 -7.34 -3.92
C ILE A 182 -0.55 -6.58 -2.85
N THR A 183 -1.70 -7.12 -2.47
CA THR A 183 -2.55 -6.57 -1.42
C THR A 183 -3.03 -7.66 -0.48
N GLY A 184 -3.18 -7.33 0.79
CA GLY A 184 -3.83 -8.19 1.76
C GLY A 184 -5.18 -7.63 2.19
N ILE A 185 -6.08 -8.49 2.66
CA ILE A 185 -7.43 -8.13 3.09
C ILE A 185 -7.48 -7.86 4.60
N SER A 186 -8.37 -6.96 5.01
CA SER A 186 -8.81 -6.72 6.38
C SER A 186 -10.22 -7.25 6.60
N GLY A 187 -10.66 -7.39 7.86
CA GLY A 187 -12.03 -7.77 8.20
C GLY A 187 -12.16 -9.03 9.06
N ALA A 188 -11.07 -9.56 9.62
CA ALA A 188 -11.13 -10.75 10.49
C ALA A 188 -12.16 -10.63 11.62
N GLU A 189 -12.38 -9.43 12.12
CA GLU A 189 -13.32 -9.09 13.18
C GLU A 189 -14.79 -9.30 12.77
N TYR A 190 -15.06 -9.33 11.46
CA TYR A 190 -16.40 -9.48 10.88
C TYR A 190 -16.64 -10.88 10.28
N GLY A 191 -15.78 -11.85 10.64
CA GLY A 191 -15.97 -13.24 10.22
C GLY A 191 -15.67 -13.49 8.75
N VAL A 192 -14.65 -12.88 8.21
CA VAL A 192 -14.17 -13.15 6.86
C VAL A 192 -13.08 -14.22 6.85
N ARG A 193 -12.86 -14.87 5.72
CA ARG A 193 -11.70 -15.70 5.45
C ARG A 193 -10.62 -14.83 4.81
N GLY A 194 -9.48 -14.64 5.51
CA GLY A 194 -8.38 -13.80 5.05
C GLY A 194 -7.71 -14.31 3.78
N PHE A 195 -7.15 -13.38 3.01
CA PHE A 195 -6.40 -13.70 1.79
C PHE A 195 -5.38 -12.61 1.45
N ILE A 196 -4.45 -12.98 0.58
CA ILE A 196 -3.51 -12.10 -0.13
C ILE A 196 -3.77 -12.27 -1.61
N ASP A 197 -3.82 -11.15 -2.34
CA ASP A 197 -4.02 -11.11 -3.79
C ASP A 197 -2.80 -10.56 -4.51
N GLY A 198 -2.46 -11.15 -5.67
CA GLY A 198 -1.58 -10.59 -6.67
C GLY A 198 -2.37 -10.04 -7.86
N TRP A 199 -1.97 -8.85 -8.32
CA TRP A 199 -2.62 -8.11 -9.40
C TRP A 199 -1.62 -7.75 -10.48
N ASP A 200 -2.06 -7.75 -11.71
CA ASP A 200 -1.33 -7.13 -12.81
C ASP A 200 -1.38 -5.60 -12.63
N PRO A 201 -0.24 -4.91 -12.43
CA PRO A 201 -0.23 -3.47 -12.18
C PRO A 201 -0.65 -2.63 -13.40
N GLU A 202 -0.61 -3.20 -14.60
CA GLU A 202 -1.01 -2.49 -15.81
C GLU A 202 -2.52 -2.50 -16.01
N THR A 203 -3.16 -3.62 -15.75
CA THR A 203 -4.57 -3.85 -16.11
C THR A 203 -5.51 -3.94 -14.92
N GLY A 204 -4.99 -4.14 -13.71
CA GLY A 204 -5.78 -4.41 -12.51
C GLY A 204 -6.41 -5.80 -12.50
N LYS A 205 -6.00 -6.69 -13.42
CA LYS A 205 -6.47 -8.08 -13.42
C LYS A 205 -5.89 -8.84 -12.22
N GLN A 206 -6.75 -9.54 -11.47
CA GLN A 206 -6.29 -10.46 -10.44
C GLN A 206 -5.55 -11.63 -11.10
N LEU A 207 -4.30 -11.86 -10.68
CA LEU A 207 -3.44 -12.93 -11.17
C LEU A 207 -3.62 -14.20 -10.34
N TRP A 208 -3.65 -14.04 -9.01
CA TRP A 208 -3.81 -15.13 -8.05
C TRP A 208 -4.41 -14.62 -6.74
N ARG A 209 -4.97 -15.56 -5.96
CA ARG A 209 -5.38 -15.38 -4.57
C ARG A 209 -4.85 -16.51 -3.73
N HIS A 210 -4.25 -16.17 -2.59
CA HIS A 210 -3.85 -17.12 -1.56
C HIS A 210 -4.65 -16.88 -0.29
N TYR A 211 -5.45 -17.86 0.12
CA TYR A 211 -6.17 -17.79 1.39
C TYR A 211 -5.24 -18.08 2.56
N THR A 212 -5.30 -17.25 3.59
CA THR A 212 -4.50 -17.37 4.81
C THR A 212 -5.05 -18.41 5.80
N VAL A 213 -6.31 -18.81 5.61
CA VAL A 213 -6.95 -19.89 6.32
C VAL A 213 -7.27 -21.00 5.32
N PRO A 214 -6.69 -22.21 5.46
CA PRO A 214 -6.85 -23.28 4.49
C PRO A 214 -8.27 -23.86 4.50
N ALA A 215 -8.78 -24.21 3.31
CA ALA A 215 -10.05 -24.90 3.15
C ALA A 215 -9.95 -26.40 3.47
N ARG A 216 -11.09 -27.08 3.54
CA ARG A 216 -11.14 -28.53 3.71
C ARG A 216 -10.30 -29.24 2.66
N GLY A 217 -9.42 -30.14 3.12
CA GLY A 217 -8.50 -30.88 2.25
C GLY A 217 -7.21 -30.15 1.90
N GLU A 218 -7.08 -28.85 2.20
CA GLU A 218 -5.83 -28.12 2.08
C GLU A 218 -4.96 -28.35 3.31
N LYS A 219 -3.63 -28.38 3.11
CA LYS A 219 -2.64 -28.52 4.18
C LYS A 219 -2.81 -27.41 5.22
N GLY A 220 -2.86 -27.76 6.49
CA GLY A 220 -3.09 -26.86 7.62
C GLY A 220 -4.55 -26.83 8.08
N ASN A 221 -5.52 -27.27 7.25
CA ASN A 221 -6.92 -27.32 7.68
C ASN A 221 -7.17 -28.36 8.80
N GLU A 222 -6.31 -29.36 8.93
CA GLU A 222 -6.34 -30.33 10.02
C GLU A 222 -6.18 -29.70 11.41
N THR A 223 -5.64 -28.47 11.46
CA THR A 223 -5.49 -27.68 12.69
C THR A 223 -6.75 -26.87 13.06
N TRP A 224 -7.77 -26.94 12.21
CA TRP A 224 -9.09 -26.35 12.42
C TRP A 224 -10.11 -27.42 12.83
N PRO A 225 -11.19 -27.04 13.52
CA PRO A 225 -12.24 -28.01 13.88
C PRO A 225 -12.77 -28.78 12.67
N GLN A 226 -12.82 -30.11 12.75
CA GLN A 226 -13.28 -30.93 11.64
C GLN A 226 -14.80 -31.15 11.70
N ASN A 227 -15.46 -30.80 12.80
CA ASN A 227 -16.89 -30.95 13.04
C ASN A 227 -17.73 -29.69 12.77
N ASN A 228 -17.07 -28.60 12.36
CA ASN A 228 -17.76 -27.34 12.00
C ASN A 228 -17.02 -26.61 10.87
N ASN A 229 -17.55 -25.50 10.40
CA ASN A 229 -16.98 -24.70 9.32
C ASN A 229 -16.30 -23.40 9.81
N ALA A 230 -15.70 -23.40 10.99
CA ALA A 230 -15.04 -22.21 11.55
C ALA A 230 -13.96 -21.64 10.61
N TRP A 231 -13.33 -22.46 9.77
CA TRP A 231 -12.33 -22.02 8.79
C TRP A 231 -12.91 -21.06 7.70
N GLU A 232 -14.21 -21.14 7.37
CA GLU A 232 -14.85 -20.28 6.37
C GLU A 232 -14.90 -18.81 6.81
N THR A 233 -14.93 -18.58 8.12
CA THR A 233 -14.93 -17.26 8.76
C THR A 233 -13.73 -17.09 9.70
N GLY A 234 -12.65 -17.81 9.39
CA GLY A 234 -11.53 -18.04 10.29
C GLY A 234 -10.60 -16.86 10.53
N GLY A 235 -10.88 -15.69 9.97
CA GLY A 235 -10.04 -14.50 10.14
C GLY A 235 -8.76 -14.56 9.33
N GLY A 236 -7.61 -14.35 9.97
CA GLY A 236 -6.31 -14.40 9.29
C GLY A 236 -6.09 -13.22 8.33
N SER A 237 -6.51 -12.01 8.69
CA SER A 237 -6.32 -10.81 7.87
C SER A 237 -4.85 -10.52 7.60
N ALA A 238 -4.54 -10.10 6.38
CA ALA A 238 -3.21 -9.64 5.94
C ALA A 238 -3.19 -8.11 5.80
N TRP A 239 -3.53 -7.40 6.88
CA TRP A 239 -3.86 -5.97 6.91
C TRP A 239 -2.67 -5.01 7.03
N ILE A 240 -1.46 -5.55 7.21
CA ILE A 240 -0.19 -4.81 7.23
C ILE A 240 0.62 -5.20 5.99
N THR A 241 1.29 -4.24 5.37
CA THR A 241 2.14 -4.45 4.19
C THR A 241 3.29 -5.40 4.50
N GLY A 242 3.48 -6.41 3.67
CA GLY A 242 4.59 -7.35 3.75
C GLY A 242 5.92 -6.75 3.31
N SER A 243 7.01 -7.44 3.61
CA SER A 243 8.35 -7.16 3.09
C SER A 243 8.69 -8.07 1.91
N TYR A 244 9.72 -7.72 1.14
CA TYR A 244 10.16 -8.51 -0.01
C TYR A 244 11.68 -8.64 -0.03
N ASP A 245 12.16 -9.85 -0.27
CA ASP A 245 13.56 -10.15 -0.54
C ASP A 245 13.76 -10.43 -2.03
N PRO A 246 14.30 -9.47 -2.80
CA PRO A 246 14.49 -9.65 -4.23
C PRO A 246 15.59 -10.65 -4.60
N ALA A 247 16.49 -11.02 -3.66
CA ALA A 247 17.52 -12.01 -3.91
C ALA A 247 16.97 -13.44 -3.85
N LEU A 248 16.01 -13.67 -2.95
CA LEU A 248 15.34 -14.96 -2.80
C LEU A 248 14.04 -15.05 -3.61
N ASP A 249 13.57 -13.93 -4.17
CA ASP A 249 12.24 -13.78 -4.77
C ASP A 249 11.12 -14.26 -3.81
N LEU A 250 11.22 -13.80 -2.56
CA LEU A 250 10.28 -14.14 -1.50
C LEU A 250 9.70 -12.89 -0.85
N MET A 251 8.40 -12.85 -0.72
CA MET A 251 7.71 -11.90 0.15
C MET A 251 7.38 -12.55 1.49
N TYR A 252 7.39 -11.76 2.56
CA TYR A 252 7.05 -12.17 3.93
C TYR A 252 5.86 -11.34 4.38
N TRP A 253 4.79 -12.01 4.76
CA TRP A 253 3.55 -11.35 5.13
C TRP A 253 3.06 -11.80 6.50
N GLY A 254 2.89 -10.85 7.42
CA GLY A 254 2.29 -11.10 8.73
C GLY A 254 0.79 -11.34 8.62
N ILE A 255 0.33 -12.44 9.19
CA ILE A 255 -1.08 -12.84 9.20
C ILE A 255 -1.66 -12.59 10.58
N GLY A 256 -2.80 -11.94 10.61
CA GLY A 256 -3.52 -11.57 11.81
C GLY A 256 -4.16 -12.75 12.54
N ASN A 257 -4.84 -12.42 13.63
CA ASN A 257 -5.48 -13.37 14.52
C ASN A 257 -6.58 -14.21 13.84
N PRO A 258 -6.86 -15.39 14.38
CA PRO A 258 -8.00 -16.18 13.95
C PRO A 258 -9.33 -15.60 14.46
N ALA A 259 -10.42 -15.93 13.78
CA ALA A 259 -11.79 -15.61 14.14
C ALA A 259 -12.64 -16.91 14.28
N PRO A 260 -13.74 -16.88 15.06
CA PRO A 260 -14.10 -15.85 16.05
C PRO A 260 -13.06 -15.80 17.19
N TRP A 261 -12.97 -14.69 17.91
CA TRP A 261 -12.02 -14.57 19.04
C TRP A 261 -12.28 -15.57 20.17
N ALA A 262 -13.52 -16.02 20.31
CA ALA A 262 -13.90 -17.09 21.23
C ALA A 262 -13.26 -18.42 20.83
N SER A 263 -12.07 -18.71 21.36
CA SER A 263 -11.23 -19.85 20.94
C SER A 263 -11.89 -21.21 21.14
N GLN A 264 -12.83 -21.35 22.10
CA GLN A 264 -13.61 -22.55 22.29
C GLN A 264 -14.43 -22.99 21.07
N ASN A 265 -14.72 -22.04 20.15
CA ASN A 265 -15.45 -22.32 18.91
C ASN A 265 -14.54 -22.81 17.77
N ARG A 266 -13.23 -22.74 17.97
CA ARG A 266 -12.22 -23.12 16.99
C ARG A 266 -11.00 -23.76 17.65
N PRO A 267 -11.14 -24.84 18.42
CA PRO A 267 -10.02 -25.53 19.04
C PRO A 267 -8.99 -25.98 17.99
N GLY A 268 -7.71 -25.98 18.37
CA GLY A 268 -6.56 -26.31 17.51
C GLY A 268 -5.66 -25.11 17.25
N ASP A 269 -4.59 -25.34 16.49
CA ASP A 269 -3.55 -24.32 16.21
C ASP A 269 -4.01 -23.25 15.19
N ASN A 270 -5.04 -23.53 14.40
CA ASN A 270 -5.67 -22.64 13.44
C ASN A 270 -4.70 -22.03 12.41
N LEU A 271 -3.90 -22.88 11.78
CA LEU A 271 -2.97 -22.44 10.72
C LEU A 271 -3.75 -21.83 9.52
N TYR A 272 -3.25 -20.74 8.89
CA TYR A 272 -1.98 -20.03 9.14
C TYR A 272 -2.22 -18.66 9.76
N THR A 273 -3.15 -18.54 10.70
CA THR A 273 -3.37 -17.32 11.46
C THR A 273 -2.21 -17.06 12.44
N SER A 274 -2.03 -15.80 12.87
CA SER A 274 -0.96 -15.37 13.80
C SER A 274 0.44 -15.85 13.40
N SER A 275 0.70 -15.91 12.10
CA SER A 275 1.93 -16.45 11.50
C SER A 275 2.59 -15.46 10.56
N VAL A 276 3.77 -15.79 10.09
CA VAL A 276 4.40 -15.13 8.94
C VAL A 276 4.42 -16.11 7.77
N LEU A 277 3.83 -15.73 6.65
CA LEU A 277 3.89 -16.50 5.42
C LEU A 277 5.06 -16.00 4.57
N ALA A 278 5.89 -16.93 4.08
CA ALA A 278 6.89 -16.70 3.07
C ALA A 278 6.41 -17.32 1.75
N MET A 279 6.24 -16.49 0.71
CA MET A 279 5.68 -16.93 -0.57
C MET A 279 6.27 -16.13 -1.73
N ARG A 280 6.21 -16.68 -2.94
CA ARG A 280 6.60 -15.95 -4.16
C ARG A 280 5.51 -14.97 -4.57
N PRO A 281 5.92 -13.84 -5.16
CA PRO A 281 4.98 -12.86 -5.73
C PRO A 281 4.09 -13.41 -6.86
#